data_db516ffc929fd9dd53d520fe44b31bfd
#
_entry.id   db516ffc929fd9dd53d520fe44b31bfd
#
_cell.length_a   1.000
_cell.length_b   1.000
_cell.length_c   1.000
_cell.angle_alpha   90.00
_cell.angle_beta   90.00
_cell.angle_gamma   90.00
#
_symmetry.space_group_name_H-M   'P 1'
#
loop_
_entity.id
_entity.type
_entity.pdbx_description
1 polymer ?
#
loop_
_entity_poly.entity_id
_entity_poly.type
_entity_poly.pdbx_seq_one_letter_code
_entity_poly.pdbx_strand_id
1 'polypeptide(L)'
;MELYNAMIRGVEGLAGSSAPRRFDYDPANAWKDTGAFELVMLRDAAFELGGGDKPAVNFTCVTTSPTLIPKDEILVFGPDLGELKGDCAYARVALLRVGDIESDDEEDTEQAFRAIQDMDFVKYRVFPKGYMIRTSSESSREQVRISKEALQKGVSFQRIGNDFIQQYKKNPSILAVKMLFITAPDADYAALVKEAKTAKDITLSLTKILEGMPTDCGSCSLKSICDEAVSYTHLRAHETLSDL
;
A
#
# COMPACT_ATOMS: atom_id res chain seq x y z
N MET A 1 7.38 10.97 8.27
CA MET A 1 7.99 9.73 7.71
C MET A 1 8.24 8.65 8.78
N GLU A 2 8.50 9.00 10.05
CA GLU A 2 8.81 8.03 11.12
C GLU A 2 7.70 6.98 11.34
N LEU A 3 6.42 7.37 11.31
CA LEU A 3 5.29 6.44 11.41
C LEU A 3 5.33 5.37 10.32
N TYR A 4 5.51 5.78 9.06
CA TYR A 4 5.65 4.83 7.96
C TYR A 4 6.88 3.94 8.11
N ASN A 5 8.02 4.48 8.57
CA ASN A 5 9.23 3.70 8.79
C ASN A 5 9.02 2.62 9.86
N ALA A 6 8.28 2.93 10.94
CA ALA A 6 7.94 1.96 11.98
C ALA A 6 7.05 0.83 11.40
N MET A 7 6.01 1.19 10.63
CA MET A 7 5.13 0.23 9.96
C MET A 7 5.91 -0.67 8.99
N ILE A 8 6.79 -0.10 8.16
CA ILE A 8 7.62 -0.86 7.20
C ILE A 8 8.52 -1.87 7.91
N ARG A 9 9.11 -1.51 9.06
CA ARG A 9 9.95 -2.44 9.86
C ARG A 9 9.14 -3.58 10.46
N GLY A 10 7.88 -3.34 10.83
CA GLY A 10 7.03 -4.31 11.54
C GLY A 10 6.21 -5.23 10.63
N VAL A 11 5.87 -4.80 9.43
CA VAL A 11 4.82 -5.45 8.62
C VAL A 11 5.15 -6.91 8.21
N GLU A 12 6.40 -7.22 7.91
CA GLU A 12 6.78 -8.60 7.56
C GLU A 12 6.58 -9.55 8.76
N GLY A 13 6.77 -9.08 9.99
CA GLY A 13 6.49 -9.85 11.21
C GLY A 13 5.01 -10.13 11.47
N LEU A 14 4.11 -9.36 10.87
CA LEU A 14 2.66 -9.59 10.95
C LEU A 14 2.14 -10.56 9.89
N ALA A 15 2.95 -10.86 8.88
CA ALA A 15 2.53 -11.58 7.69
C ALA A 15 2.51 -13.12 7.83
N GLY A 16 2.84 -13.65 9.02
CA GLY A 16 2.87 -15.07 9.34
C GLY A 16 4.26 -15.55 9.76
N SER A 17 4.33 -16.79 10.23
CA SER A 17 5.55 -17.40 10.78
C SER A 17 6.52 -17.95 9.73
N SER A 18 6.01 -18.24 8.52
CA SER A 18 6.79 -18.81 7.44
C SER A 18 7.56 -17.74 6.66
N ALA A 19 8.79 -18.07 6.25
CA ALA A 19 9.53 -17.19 5.36
C ALA A 19 8.79 -16.95 4.04
N PRO A 20 8.76 -15.71 3.53
CA PRO A 20 8.09 -15.41 2.27
C PRO A 20 8.84 -16.01 1.07
N ARG A 21 8.10 -16.33 0.02
CA ARG A 21 8.68 -16.46 -1.30
C ARG A 21 9.02 -15.06 -1.82
N ARG A 22 10.25 -14.89 -2.33
CA ARG A 22 10.77 -13.61 -2.81
C ARG A 22 11.00 -13.66 -4.30
N PHE A 23 10.52 -12.64 -5.00
CA PHE A 23 10.69 -12.50 -6.43
C PHE A 23 11.22 -11.09 -6.74
N ASP A 24 12.23 -11.02 -7.57
CA ASP A 24 12.66 -9.75 -8.15
C ASP A 24 11.63 -9.26 -9.16
N TYR A 25 11.52 -7.95 -9.30
CA TYR A 25 10.68 -7.35 -10.32
C TYR A 25 11.14 -7.74 -11.72
N ASP A 26 10.20 -8.22 -12.52
CA ASP A 26 10.42 -8.60 -13.91
C ASP A 26 9.23 -8.10 -14.78
N PRO A 27 9.38 -6.97 -15.50
CA PRO A 27 8.32 -6.43 -16.33
C PRO A 27 7.91 -7.37 -17.48
N ALA A 28 8.79 -8.29 -17.91
CA ALA A 28 8.46 -9.27 -18.94
C ALA A 28 7.51 -10.35 -18.42
N ASN A 29 7.49 -10.59 -17.11
CA ASN A 29 6.62 -11.55 -16.44
C ASN A 29 5.40 -10.89 -15.78
N ALA A 30 5.03 -9.67 -16.16
CA ALA A 30 3.82 -9.03 -15.66
C ALA A 30 2.56 -9.74 -16.18
N TRP A 31 1.51 -9.78 -15.36
CA TRP A 31 0.16 -10.15 -15.81
C TRP A 31 -0.41 -8.98 -16.61
N LYS A 32 -1.14 -9.26 -17.69
CA LYS A 32 -1.59 -8.19 -18.58
C LYS A 32 -2.63 -7.31 -17.90
N ASP A 33 -2.32 -6.02 -17.77
CA ASP A 33 -3.28 -4.98 -17.49
C ASP A 33 -4.07 -4.69 -18.77
N THR A 34 -5.38 -4.76 -18.71
CA THR A 34 -6.25 -4.45 -19.85
C THR A 34 -6.56 -2.95 -19.95
N GLY A 35 -6.18 -2.16 -18.93
CA GLY A 35 -6.52 -0.73 -18.84
C GLY A 35 -8.03 -0.46 -18.66
N ALA A 36 -8.83 -1.51 -18.53
CA ALA A 36 -10.27 -1.44 -18.31
C ALA A 36 -10.69 -2.42 -17.22
N PHE A 37 -11.57 -1.95 -16.34
CA PHE A 37 -12.15 -2.79 -15.29
C PHE A 37 -12.92 -3.96 -15.91
N GLU A 38 -12.57 -5.19 -15.53
CA GLU A 38 -13.27 -6.41 -15.92
C GLU A 38 -14.12 -6.94 -14.76
N LEU A 39 -15.40 -7.13 -15.00
CA LEU A 39 -16.30 -7.69 -14.01
C LEU A 39 -16.22 -9.22 -14.02
N VAL A 40 -15.65 -9.80 -12.97
CA VAL A 40 -15.68 -11.26 -12.75
C VAL A 40 -16.96 -11.62 -12.00
N MET A 41 -17.91 -12.27 -12.70
CA MET A 41 -19.16 -12.71 -12.08
C MET A 41 -18.90 -13.88 -11.11
N LEU A 42 -19.78 -14.06 -10.11
CA LEU A 42 -19.66 -15.17 -9.15
C LEU A 42 -19.57 -16.55 -9.82
N ARG A 43 -20.34 -16.80 -10.87
CA ARG A 43 -20.33 -18.05 -11.62
C ARG A 43 -18.99 -18.33 -12.31
N ASP A 44 -18.24 -17.28 -12.65
CA ASP A 44 -16.96 -17.34 -13.36
C ASP A 44 -15.78 -17.30 -12.40
N ALA A 45 -16.02 -17.00 -11.11
CA ALA A 45 -15.03 -17.00 -10.06
C ALA A 45 -14.58 -18.41 -9.69
N ALA A 46 -13.29 -18.55 -9.42
CA ALA A 46 -12.73 -19.73 -8.77
C ALA A 46 -12.86 -19.62 -7.25
N PHE A 47 -12.52 -18.45 -6.71
CA PHE A 47 -12.62 -18.09 -5.28
C PHE A 47 -12.49 -16.57 -5.09
N GLU A 48 -12.73 -16.14 -3.85
CA GLU A 48 -12.54 -14.75 -3.42
C GLU A 48 -11.46 -14.65 -2.32
N LEU A 49 -10.57 -13.68 -2.44
CA LEU A 49 -9.67 -13.27 -1.38
C LEU A 49 -10.39 -12.21 -0.55
N GLY A 50 -10.47 -12.40 0.76
CA GLY A 50 -11.18 -11.49 1.65
C GLY A 50 -12.68 -11.42 1.42
N GLY A 51 -13.29 -12.47 0.82
CA GLY A 51 -14.72 -12.58 0.62
C GLY A 51 -15.48 -12.84 1.93
N GLY A 52 -16.77 -12.45 1.98
CA GLY A 52 -17.61 -12.62 3.16
C GLY A 52 -17.02 -11.96 4.40
N ASP A 53 -16.97 -12.69 5.51
CA ASP A 53 -16.46 -12.23 6.80
C ASP A 53 -14.94 -12.39 6.97
N LYS A 54 -14.25 -12.86 5.93
CA LYS A 54 -12.81 -13.06 6.00
C LYS A 54 -12.08 -11.70 6.05
N PRO A 55 -11.00 -11.57 6.86
CA PRO A 55 -10.18 -10.39 6.86
C PRO A 55 -9.66 -10.05 5.45
N ALA A 56 -9.72 -8.78 5.13
CA ALA A 56 -9.22 -8.27 3.86
C ALA A 56 -8.75 -6.83 4.03
N VAL A 57 -7.52 -6.53 3.67
CA VAL A 57 -6.95 -5.21 3.90
C VAL A 57 -5.93 -4.84 2.84
N ASN A 58 -5.85 -3.55 2.50
CA ASN A 58 -4.76 -3.00 1.73
C ASN A 58 -4.28 -1.67 2.33
N PHE A 59 -3.00 -1.40 2.21
CA PHE A 59 -2.45 -0.09 2.53
C PHE A 59 -1.11 0.15 1.81
N THR A 60 -0.73 1.42 1.80
CA THR A 60 0.52 1.89 1.20
C THR A 60 1.33 2.62 2.26
N CYS A 61 2.63 2.34 2.35
CA CYS A 61 3.58 3.07 3.17
C CYS A 61 4.67 3.67 2.29
N VAL A 62 5.15 4.85 2.66
CA VAL A 62 6.16 5.59 1.90
C VAL A 62 7.38 5.86 2.79
N THR A 63 8.58 5.74 2.23
CA THR A 63 9.84 6.03 2.91
C THR A 63 10.86 6.63 1.96
N THR A 64 11.80 7.41 2.47
CA THR A 64 13.00 7.84 1.72
C THR A 64 14.18 6.90 1.98
N SER A 65 14.08 5.98 2.94
CA SER A 65 15.18 5.13 3.38
C SER A 65 15.52 4.00 2.38
N PRO A 66 16.73 4.00 1.79
CA PRO A 66 17.18 2.92 0.91
C PRO A 66 17.46 1.62 1.65
N THR A 67 17.64 1.65 2.97
CA THR A 67 17.86 0.45 3.77
C THR A 67 16.57 -0.33 4.04
N LEU A 68 15.41 0.36 4.10
CA LEU A 68 14.11 -0.27 4.29
C LEU A 68 13.58 -0.89 2.99
N ILE A 69 13.77 -0.20 1.86
CA ILE A 69 13.34 -0.68 0.55
C ILE A 69 14.49 -0.49 -0.45
N PRO A 70 15.42 -1.46 -0.52
CA PRO A 70 16.62 -1.33 -1.35
C PRO A 70 16.35 -1.47 -2.85
N LYS A 71 15.35 -2.28 -3.25
CA LYS A 71 15.04 -2.61 -4.64
C LYS A 71 13.57 -2.91 -4.85
N ASP A 72 13.19 -3.07 -6.13
CA ASP A 72 11.87 -3.56 -6.51
C ASP A 72 11.80 -5.07 -6.24
N GLU A 73 10.83 -5.50 -5.42
CA GLU A 73 10.62 -6.93 -5.10
C GLU A 73 9.17 -7.25 -4.74
N ILE A 74 8.83 -8.52 -4.84
CA ILE A 74 7.52 -9.05 -4.48
C ILE A 74 7.72 -10.14 -3.45
N LEU A 75 6.99 -10.04 -2.33
CA LEU A 75 6.96 -11.02 -1.25
C LEU A 75 5.60 -11.69 -1.20
N VAL A 76 5.58 -13.01 -1.13
CA VAL A 76 4.34 -13.79 -0.98
C VAL A 76 4.43 -14.59 0.31
N PHE A 77 3.57 -14.27 1.27
CA PHE A 77 3.43 -14.94 2.55
C PHE A 77 2.21 -15.89 2.49
N GLY A 78 2.44 -17.18 2.60
CA GLY A 78 1.42 -18.21 2.45
C GLY A 78 1.25 -18.73 1.03
N PRO A 79 0.12 -19.41 0.75
CA PRO A 79 -0.19 -19.99 -0.57
C PRO A 79 -0.30 -18.94 -1.66
N ASP A 80 0.22 -19.21 -2.86
CA ASP A 80 -0.06 -18.42 -4.06
C ASP A 80 -1.41 -18.79 -4.67
N LEU A 81 -1.89 -17.99 -5.61
CA LEU A 81 -3.21 -18.15 -6.24
C LEU A 81 -3.45 -19.55 -6.77
N GLY A 82 -2.46 -20.20 -7.40
CA GLY A 82 -2.57 -21.55 -7.92
C GLY A 82 -2.64 -22.66 -6.85
N GLU A 83 -2.29 -22.34 -5.60
CA GLU A 83 -2.26 -23.29 -4.47
C GLU A 83 -3.52 -23.18 -3.59
N LEU A 84 -4.24 -22.08 -3.67
CA LEU A 84 -5.45 -21.86 -2.90
C LEU A 84 -6.58 -22.78 -3.33
N LYS A 85 -7.33 -23.29 -2.33
CA LYS A 85 -8.44 -24.23 -2.55
C LYS A 85 -9.82 -23.59 -2.42
N GLY A 86 -9.87 -22.31 -2.08
CA GLY A 86 -11.11 -21.56 -1.89
C GLY A 86 -10.85 -20.20 -1.26
N ASP A 87 -11.91 -19.57 -0.80
CA ASP A 87 -11.88 -18.26 -0.18
C ASP A 87 -10.97 -18.22 1.04
N CYS A 88 -10.14 -17.21 1.14
CA CYS A 88 -9.22 -17.04 2.26
C CYS A 88 -9.13 -15.56 2.71
N ALA A 89 -8.54 -15.33 3.88
CA ALA A 89 -8.12 -14.02 4.32
C ALA A 89 -7.03 -13.47 3.39
N TYR A 90 -6.93 -12.15 3.30
CA TYR A 90 -6.02 -11.51 2.34
C TYR A 90 -5.52 -10.15 2.83
N ALA A 91 -4.25 -9.89 2.60
CA ALA A 91 -3.73 -8.54 2.69
C ALA A 91 -2.77 -8.25 1.51
N ARG A 92 -2.84 -7.01 1.03
CA ARG A 92 -1.89 -6.47 0.07
C ARG A 92 -1.27 -5.19 0.62
N VAL A 93 0.06 -5.18 0.70
CA VAL A 93 0.80 -4.01 1.19
C VAL A 93 1.75 -3.52 0.12
N ALA A 94 1.72 -2.22 -0.15
CA ALA A 94 2.67 -1.57 -1.03
C ALA A 94 3.63 -0.71 -0.19
N LEU A 95 4.90 -1.01 -0.26
CA LEU A 95 5.95 -0.23 0.40
C LEU A 95 6.74 0.49 -0.68
N LEU A 96 6.77 1.82 -0.62
CA LEU A 96 7.32 2.67 -1.66
C LEU A 96 8.54 3.44 -1.13
N ARG A 97 9.67 3.33 -1.81
CA ARG A 97 10.78 4.26 -1.62
C ARG A 97 10.66 5.37 -2.65
N VAL A 98 10.70 6.59 -2.16
CA VAL A 98 10.67 7.81 -2.95
C VAL A 98 11.97 8.59 -2.81
N GLY A 99 12.21 9.53 -3.70
CA GLY A 99 13.29 10.51 -3.56
C GLY A 99 13.08 11.39 -2.33
N ASP A 100 14.07 12.22 -2.03
CA ASP A 100 13.94 13.19 -0.94
C ASP A 100 12.74 14.09 -1.19
N ILE A 101 11.82 14.04 -0.22
CA ILE A 101 10.59 14.86 -0.20
C ILE A 101 10.78 16.03 0.79
N GLU A 102 11.93 16.07 1.46
CA GLU A 102 12.22 17.11 2.45
C GLU A 102 12.71 18.35 1.71
N SER A 103 11.92 19.41 1.74
CA SER A 103 12.28 20.73 1.26
C SER A 103 11.96 21.73 2.37
N ASP A 104 12.80 22.76 2.48
CA ASP A 104 12.58 23.90 3.36
C ASP A 104 11.55 24.90 2.78
N ASP A 105 11.08 24.65 1.54
CA ASP A 105 10.08 25.47 0.86
C ASP A 105 8.67 24.89 1.07
N GLU A 106 7.70 25.75 1.42
CA GLU A 106 6.30 25.35 1.61
C GLU A 106 5.70 24.77 0.31
N GLU A 107 6.05 25.32 -0.85
CA GLU A 107 5.55 24.86 -2.15
C GLU A 107 6.03 23.44 -2.46
N ASP A 108 7.28 23.13 -2.17
CA ASP A 108 7.85 21.78 -2.34
C ASP A 108 7.23 20.77 -1.35
N THR A 109 6.94 21.21 -0.12
CA THR A 109 6.27 20.39 0.90
C THR A 109 4.84 20.03 0.46
N GLU A 110 4.10 20.98 -0.12
CA GLU A 110 2.76 20.73 -0.67
C GLU A 110 2.81 19.74 -1.84
N GLN A 111 3.78 19.88 -2.73
CA GLN A 111 3.99 18.94 -3.84
C GLN A 111 4.31 17.53 -3.33
N ALA A 112 5.12 17.40 -2.30
CA ALA A 112 5.43 16.12 -1.66
C ALA A 112 4.19 15.45 -1.07
N PHE A 113 3.33 16.21 -0.38
CA PHE A 113 2.09 15.69 0.19
C PHE A 113 1.12 15.24 -0.91
N ARG A 114 0.97 16.02 -1.99
CA ARG A 114 0.18 15.63 -3.17
C ARG A 114 0.72 14.35 -3.81
N ALA A 115 2.05 14.23 -3.93
CA ALA A 115 2.68 13.04 -4.46
C ALA A 115 2.37 11.78 -3.61
N ILE A 116 2.38 11.88 -2.28
CA ILE A 116 2.01 10.77 -1.38
C ILE A 116 0.55 10.36 -1.58
N GLN A 117 -0.37 11.32 -1.72
CA GLN A 117 -1.77 11.02 -2.02
C GLN A 117 -1.91 10.30 -3.36
N ASP A 118 -1.26 10.78 -4.40
CA ASP A 118 -1.31 10.16 -5.74
C ASP A 118 -0.77 8.73 -5.72
N MET A 119 0.25 8.44 -4.92
CA MET A 119 0.79 7.10 -4.73
C MET A 119 -0.24 6.15 -4.09
N ASP A 120 -1.01 6.63 -3.11
CA ASP A 120 -2.08 5.80 -2.52
C ASP A 120 -3.20 5.50 -3.53
N PHE A 121 -3.44 6.37 -4.50
CA PHE A 121 -4.45 6.17 -5.55
C PHE A 121 -4.05 5.15 -6.63
N VAL A 122 -2.78 4.75 -6.72
CA VAL A 122 -2.34 3.75 -7.72
C VAL A 122 -3.13 2.43 -7.59
N LYS A 123 -3.49 2.03 -6.37
CA LYS A 123 -4.30 0.84 -6.10
C LYS A 123 -5.65 0.80 -6.85
N TYR A 124 -6.17 1.96 -7.27
CA TYR A 124 -7.42 2.07 -8.04
C TYR A 124 -7.20 2.11 -9.56
N ARG A 125 -5.96 2.01 -10.03
CA ARG A 125 -5.59 2.13 -11.45
C ARG A 125 -4.99 0.85 -12.03
N VAL A 126 -4.94 -0.24 -11.25
CA VAL A 126 -4.41 -1.53 -11.66
C VAL A 126 -5.57 -2.49 -11.86
N PHE A 127 -5.78 -2.94 -13.09
CA PHE A 127 -6.91 -3.79 -13.49
C PHE A 127 -6.40 -5.06 -14.20
N PRO A 128 -5.80 -6.02 -13.49
CA PRO A 128 -5.30 -7.23 -14.09
C PRO A 128 -6.49 -8.12 -14.54
N LYS A 129 -6.43 -8.63 -15.76
CA LYS A 129 -7.50 -9.45 -16.33
C LYS A 129 -7.80 -10.69 -15.49
N GLY A 130 -9.07 -10.87 -15.11
CA GLY A 130 -9.52 -11.99 -14.28
C GLY A 130 -9.08 -11.92 -12.82
N TYR A 131 -8.52 -10.79 -12.38
CA TYR A 131 -8.15 -10.46 -11.01
C TYR A 131 -8.90 -9.20 -10.59
N MET A 132 -10.19 -9.33 -10.29
CA MET A 132 -11.07 -8.19 -10.02
C MET A 132 -10.90 -7.68 -8.61
N ILE A 133 -10.32 -6.49 -8.49
CA ILE A 133 -10.10 -5.81 -7.21
C ILE A 133 -11.33 -4.97 -6.85
N ARG A 134 -11.77 -5.07 -5.60
CA ARG A 134 -12.84 -4.26 -5.01
C ARG A 134 -12.32 -3.67 -3.70
N THR A 135 -12.05 -2.37 -3.70
CA THR A 135 -11.52 -1.68 -2.52
C THR A 135 -12.54 -0.72 -1.94
N SER A 136 -12.72 -0.76 -0.62
CA SER A 136 -13.47 0.24 0.12
C SER A 136 -12.52 1.37 0.54
N SER A 137 -12.86 2.60 0.15
CA SER A 137 -12.12 3.80 0.56
C SER A 137 -12.28 4.10 2.06
N GLU A 138 -13.38 3.65 2.68
CA GLU A 138 -13.65 3.93 4.09
C GLU A 138 -12.89 3.02 5.05
N SER A 139 -12.76 1.73 4.72
CA SER A 139 -12.23 0.71 5.65
C SER A 139 -10.89 0.13 5.22
N SER A 140 -10.28 0.60 4.14
CA SER A 140 -9.10 -0.03 3.52
C SER A 140 -9.29 -1.54 3.23
N ARG A 141 -10.54 -1.99 3.18
CA ARG A 141 -10.86 -3.37 2.84
C ARG A 141 -10.69 -3.60 1.36
N GLU A 142 -9.91 -4.60 1.00
CA GLU A 142 -9.72 -5.01 -0.39
C GLU A 142 -10.12 -6.46 -0.58
N GLN A 143 -11.18 -6.67 -1.33
CA GLN A 143 -11.60 -8.00 -1.78
C GLN A 143 -11.15 -8.22 -3.21
N VAL A 144 -10.71 -9.44 -3.51
CA VAL A 144 -10.31 -9.79 -4.87
C VAL A 144 -11.04 -11.04 -5.32
N ARG A 145 -11.65 -10.97 -6.48
CA ARG A 145 -12.28 -12.13 -7.11
C ARG A 145 -11.41 -12.65 -8.24
N ILE A 146 -11.03 -13.93 -8.17
CA ILE A 146 -10.17 -14.58 -9.16
C ILE A 146 -11.03 -15.38 -10.12
N SER A 147 -10.90 -15.14 -11.43
CA SER A 147 -11.63 -15.94 -12.41
C SER A 147 -11.00 -17.31 -12.63
N LYS A 148 -11.84 -18.31 -12.96
CA LYS A 148 -11.39 -19.65 -13.35
C LYS A 148 -10.45 -19.63 -14.54
N GLU A 149 -10.72 -18.74 -15.50
CA GLU A 149 -9.90 -18.56 -16.69
C GLU A 149 -8.50 -18.03 -16.35
N ALA A 150 -8.40 -16.98 -15.50
CA ALA A 150 -7.12 -16.45 -15.08
C ALA A 150 -6.30 -17.49 -14.32
N LEU A 151 -6.96 -18.28 -13.46
CA LEU A 151 -6.29 -19.35 -12.72
C LEU A 151 -5.74 -20.44 -13.66
N GLN A 152 -6.50 -20.85 -14.68
CA GLN A 152 -6.02 -21.78 -15.71
C GLN A 152 -4.86 -21.24 -16.54
N LYS A 153 -4.79 -19.92 -16.76
CA LYS A 153 -3.70 -19.23 -17.46
C LYS A 153 -2.48 -18.97 -16.57
N GLY A 154 -2.50 -19.42 -15.32
CA GLY A 154 -1.37 -19.31 -14.40
C GLY A 154 -1.17 -17.91 -13.82
N VAL A 155 -2.27 -17.23 -13.46
CA VAL A 155 -2.19 -16.02 -12.64
C VAL A 155 -1.50 -16.34 -11.31
N SER A 156 -0.61 -15.46 -10.86
CA SER A 156 0.14 -15.60 -9.61
C SER A 156 0.38 -14.25 -8.98
N PHE A 157 0.65 -14.22 -7.68
CA PHE A 157 1.00 -12.97 -7.01
C PHE A 157 2.29 -12.34 -7.55
N GLN A 158 3.25 -13.14 -8.02
CA GLN A 158 4.43 -12.62 -8.69
C GLN A 158 4.03 -11.80 -9.92
N ARG A 159 3.19 -12.33 -10.80
CA ARG A 159 2.76 -11.66 -12.03
C ARG A 159 1.91 -10.43 -11.76
N ILE A 160 1.00 -10.53 -10.81
CA ILE A 160 0.17 -9.40 -10.34
C ILE A 160 1.04 -8.32 -9.69
N GLY A 161 2.03 -8.72 -8.87
CA GLY A 161 2.98 -7.78 -8.25
C GLY A 161 3.79 -7.01 -9.27
N ASN A 162 4.19 -7.66 -10.37
CA ASN A 162 4.88 -6.99 -11.48
C ASN A 162 3.99 -5.91 -12.13
N ASP A 163 2.69 -6.16 -12.31
CA ASP A 163 1.73 -5.14 -12.81
C ASP A 163 1.65 -3.94 -11.87
N PHE A 164 1.54 -4.19 -10.55
CA PHE A 164 1.51 -3.11 -9.56
C PHE A 164 2.79 -2.29 -9.58
N ILE A 165 3.96 -2.95 -9.55
CA ILE A 165 5.25 -2.26 -9.59
C ILE A 165 5.37 -1.43 -10.86
N GLN A 166 5.00 -1.99 -12.01
CA GLN A 166 5.02 -1.27 -13.29
C GLN A 166 4.13 -0.02 -13.25
N GLN A 167 2.96 -0.09 -12.61
CA GLN A 167 2.06 1.05 -12.48
C GLN A 167 2.61 2.10 -11.51
N TYR A 168 3.17 1.71 -10.38
CA TYR A 168 3.83 2.62 -9.45
C TYR A 168 5.00 3.36 -10.11
N LYS A 169 5.82 2.66 -10.88
CA LYS A 169 7.00 3.23 -11.57
C LYS A 169 6.66 4.18 -12.72
N LYS A 170 5.39 4.38 -13.08
CA LYS A 170 4.97 5.49 -13.94
C LYS A 170 5.14 6.84 -13.26
N ASN A 171 5.19 6.88 -11.92
CA ASN A 171 5.54 8.06 -11.17
C ASN A 171 7.08 8.12 -11.01
N PRO A 172 7.76 9.12 -11.57
CA PRO A 172 9.23 9.22 -11.55
C PRO A 172 9.80 9.41 -10.15
N SER A 173 9.00 9.90 -9.20
CA SER A 173 9.42 10.05 -7.80
C SER A 173 9.57 8.70 -7.07
N ILE A 174 9.03 7.60 -7.60
CA ILE A 174 9.13 6.28 -6.98
C ILE A 174 10.39 5.57 -7.44
N LEU A 175 11.34 5.42 -6.51
CA LEU A 175 12.66 4.84 -6.74
C LEU A 175 12.66 3.31 -6.61
N ALA A 176 11.90 2.76 -5.65
CA ALA A 176 11.73 1.33 -5.48
C ALA A 176 10.37 0.98 -4.87
N VAL A 177 9.89 -0.23 -5.17
CA VAL A 177 8.60 -0.75 -4.72
C VAL A 177 8.77 -2.15 -4.18
N LYS A 178 8.32 -2.40 -2.95
CA LYS A 178 8.19 -3.74 -2.37
C LYS A 178 6.71 -4.06 -2.19
N MET A 179 6.22 -5.06 -2.94
CA MET A 179 4.85 -5.55 -2.83
C MET A 179 4.77 -6.76 -1.93
N LEU A 180 3.86 -6.76 -0.96
CA LEU A 180 3.57 -7.91 -0.12
C LEU A 180 2.16 -8.41 -0.42
N PHE A 181 2.03 -9.72 -0.67
CA PHE A 181 0.78 -10.44 -0.75
C PHE A 181 0.73 -11.47 0.38
N ILE A 182 -0.31 -11.41 1.21
CA ILE A 182 -0.41 -12.18 2.44
C ILE A 182 -1.70 -13.00 2.39
N THR A 183 -1.57 -14.31 2.35
CA THR A 183 -2.63 -15.30 2.41
C THR A 183 -2.35 -16.34 3.51
N ALA A 184 -1.25 -16.15 4.27
CA ALA A 184 -0.87 -17.03 5.36
C ALA A 184 -2.01 -17.09 6.42
N PRO A 185 -2.47 -18.28 6.80
CA PRO A 185 -3.60 -18.41 7.73
C PRO A 185 -3.25 -17.98 9.16
N ASP A 186 -1.96 -17.95 9.49
CA ASP A 186 -1.40 -17.55 10.78
C ASP A 186 -0.93 -16.08 10.82
N ALA A 187 -1.20 -15.30 9.77
CA ALA A 187 -0.92 -13.86 9.77
C ALA A 187 -1.82 -13.11 10.77
N ASP A 188 -1.27 -12.09 11.41
CA ASP A 188 -2.02 -11.21 12.31
C ASP A 188 -2.82 -10.16 11.51
N TYR A 189 -3.92 -10.60 10.91
CA TYR A 189 -4.80 -9.72 10.15
C TYR A 189 -5.41 -8.60 11.00
N ALA A 190 -5.59 -8.81 12.31
CA ALA A 190 -6.11 -7.77 13.19
C ALA A 190 -5.10 -6.62 13.35
N ALA A 191 -3.82 -6.94 13.51
CA ALA A 191 -2.75 -5.95 13.51
C ALA A 191 -2.60 -5.28 12.13
N LEU A 192 -2.64 -6.03 11.03
CA LEU A 192 -2.59 -5.47 9.67
C LEU A 192 -3.74 -4.47 9.41
N VAL A 193 -4.94 -4.71 9.93
CA VAL A 193 -6.06 -3.77 9.85
C VAL A 193 -5.77 -2.48 10.63
N LYS A 194 -5.10 -2.57 11.78
CA LYS A 194 -4.69 -1.37 12.54
C LYS A 194 -3.65 -0.56 11.76
N GLU A 195 -2.65 -1.24 11.17
CA GLU A 195 -1.66 -0.58 10.31
C GLU A 195 -2.33 0.13 9.12
N ALA A 196 -3.28 -0.52 8.46
CA ALA A 196 -4.04 0.08 7.36
C ALA A 196 -4.82 1.33 7.81
N LYS A 197 -5.40 1.29 9.03
CA LYS A 197 -6.05 2.47 9.60
C LYS A 197 -5.05 3.59 9.84
N THR A 198 -3.88 3.30 10.40
CA THR A 198 -2.81 4.28 10.62
C THR A 198 -2.36 4.90 9.30
N ALA A 199 -2.09 4.09 8.28
CA ALA A 199 -1.72 4.59 6.94
C ALA A 199 -2.80 5.52 6.36
N LYS A 200 -4.08 5.15 6.50
CA LYS A 200 -5.20 5.98 6.07
C LYS A 200 -5.27 7.29 6.85
N ASP A 201 -5.10 7.24 8.17
CA ASP A 201 -5.14 8.43 9.03
C ASP A 201 -4.01 9.41 8.67
N ILE A 202 -2.80 8.91 8.30
CA ILE A 202 -1.71 9.73 7.76
C ILE A 202 -2.15 10.42 6.47
N THR A 203 -2.69 9.69 5.50
CA THR A 203 -3.14 10.27 4.22
C THR A 203 -4.26 11.30 4.44
N LEU A 204 -5.20 11.04 5.34
CA LEU A 204 -6.26 11.99 5.71
C LEU A 204 -5.71 13.25 6.38
N SER A 205 -4.69 13.12 7.22
CA SER A 205 -4.03 14.26 7.86
C SER A 205 -3.37 15.16 6.83
N LEU A 206 -2.64 14.57 5.87
CA LEU A 206 -2.04 15.30 4.75
C LEU A 206 -3.11 16.02 3.92
N THR A 207 -4.22 15.36 3.61
CA THR A 207 -5.34 15.99 2.88
C THR A 207 -5.88 17.22 3.62
N LYS A 208 -6.11 17.11 4.93
CA LYS A 208 -6.61 18.23 5.73
C LYS A 208 -5.63 19.41 5.77
N ILE A 209 -4.33 19.13 5.86
CA ILE A 209 -3.28 20.16 5.82
C ILE A 209 -3.30 20.89 4.47
N LEU A 210 -3.32 20.14 3.36
CA LEU A 210 -3.32 20.69 2.00
C LEU A 210 -4.58 21.51 1.69
N GLU A 211 -5.73 21.11 2.19
CA GLU A 211 -7.01 21.81 1.95
C GLU A 211 -7.21 23.01 2.89
N GLY A 212 -6.28 23.27 3.81
CA GLY A 212 -6.38 24.38 4.76
C GLY A 212 -7.64 24.32 5.60
N MET A 213 -8.17 23.12 5.87
CA MET A 213 -9.43 22.98 6.60
C MET A 213 -9.29 23.49 8.03
N PRO A 214 -10.14 24.44 8.49
CA PRO A 214 -10.18 24.84 9.88
C PRO A 214 -10.64 23.64 10.71
N THR A 215 -9.72 23.05 11.45
CA THR A 215 -10.01 21.95 12.36
C THR A 215 -9.82 22.43 13.80
N ASP A 216 -10.80 22.11 14.66
CA ASP A 216 -10.55 22.17 16.09
C ASP A 216 -9.55 21.06 16.45
N CYS A 217 -8.26 21.44 16.43
CA CYS A 217 -7.16 20.52 16.73
C CYS A 217 -7.27 19.92 18.15
N GLY A 218 -7.98 20.57 19.05
CA GLY A 218 -8.16 20.09 20.43
C GLY A 218 -8.99 18.82 20.52
N SER A 219 -10.00 18.67 19.65
CA SER A 219 -10.93 17.53 19.61
C SER A 219 -10.69 16.57 18.42
N CYS A 220 -9.69 16.84 17.58
CA CYS A 220 -9.45 16.07 16.36
C CYS A 220 -8.82 14.70 16.66
N SER A 221 -9.46 13.64 16.15
CA SER A 221 -8.95 12.26 16.28
C SER A 221 -7.60 12.01 15.56
N LEU A 222 -7.21 12.90 14.64
CA LEU A 222 -5.95 12.84 13.90
C LEU A 222 -4.83 13.67 14.53
N LYS A 223 -5.10 14.33 15.67
CA LYS A 223 -4.17 15.27 16.31
C LYS A 223 -2.77 14.67 16.51
N SER A 224 -2.68 13.48 17.07
CA SER A 224 -1.39 12.82 17.33
C SER A 224 -0.58 12.57 16.07
N ILE A 225 -1.24 12.24 14.96
CA ILE A 225 -0.61 12.02 13.67
C ILE A 225 -0.18 13.34 13.04
N CYS A 226 -1.05 14.37 13.10
CA CYS A 226 -0.72 15.71 12.64
C CYS A 226 0.43 16.33 13.44
N ASP A 227 0.41 16.22 14.77
CA ASP A 227 1.48 16.74 15.63
C ASP A 227 2.83 16.12 15.27
N GLU A 228 2.88 14.83 14.94
CA GLU A 228 4.09 14.16 14.50
C GLU A 228 4.50 14.58 13.08
N ALA A 229 3.55 14.80 12.18
CA ALA A 229 3.81 15.29 10.83
C ALA A 229 4.27 16.76 10.81
N VAL A 230 3.69 17.59 11.69
CA VAL A 230 3.95 19.04 11.79
C VAL A 230 5.17 19.33 12.68
N SER A 231 5.48 18.50 13.67
CA SER A 231 6.65 18.70 14.54
C SER A 231 7.97 18.71 13.72
N TYR A 232 8.00 18.03 12.59
CA TYR A 232 9.14 18.07 11.67
C TYR A 232 9.31 19.42 10.96
N THR A 233 8.22 20.10 10.65
CA THR A 233 8.27 21.43 10.01
C THR A 233 8.55 22.54 11.01
N HIS A 234 8.11 22.42 12.27
CA HIS A 234 8.30 23.44 13.31
C HIS A 234 9.64 23.36 14.04
N LEU A 235 10.23 22.17 14.20
CA LEU A 235 11.54 22.06 14.87
C LEU A 235 12.65 22.74 14.06
N ARG A 236 12.60 22.73 12.74
CA ARG A 236 13.58 23.45 11.90
C ARG A 236 13.37 24.96 11.87
N ALA A 237 12.13 25.44 11.94
CA ALA A 237 11.84 26.87 11.99
C ALA A 237 12.38 27.54 13.29
N HIS A 238 12.55 26.79 14.37
CA HIS A 238 13.11 27.30 15.63
C HIS A 238 14.65 27.23 15.68
N GLU A 239 15.28 26.29 14.97
CA GLU A 239 16.77 26.23 14.92
C GLU A 239 17.38 27.36 14.12
N THR A 240 16.68 27.89 13.08
CA THR A 240 17.16 29.01 12.27
C THR A 240 17.03 30.38 12.95
N LEU A 241 16.25 30.51 14.02
CA LEU A 241 16.07 31.75 14.79
C LEU A 241 17.00 31.86 16.01
N SER A 242 17.72 30.80 16.37
CA SER A 242 18.67 30.81 17.49
C SER A 242 20.12 31.09 17.08
N ASP A 243 20.40 31.22 15.77
CA ASP A 243 21.76 31.49 15.24
C ASP A 243 21.92 32.93 14.66
N LEU A 244 21.03 33.86 15.04
CA LEU A 244 21.16 35.28 14.82
C LEU A 244 21.17 36.03 16.18
#